data_f36a055059e9036f5d0e8ae5709093fb
#
_entry.id   f36a055059e9036f5d0e8ae5709093fb
#
_cell.length_a   1.000
_cell.length_b   1.000
_cell.length_c   1.000
_cell.angle_alpha   90.00
_cell.angle_beta   90.00
_cell.angle_gamma   90.00
#
_symmetry.space_group_name_H-M   'P 1'
#
loop_
_entity.id
_entity.type
_entity.pdbx_description
1 polymer ?
#
loop_
_entity_poly.entity_id
_entity_poly.type
_entity_poly.pdbx_seq_one_letter_code
_entity_poly.pdbx_strand_id
1 'polypeptide(L)'
;KRIESDIPILNPHFMGSWFIEPLSLCEDLISFFETHQENQTQGQTAGGLNLDSKNSTDLAIRPRDLELPEYKPVRDYMDALFECHKDYLEQWPFLKTIMERVEIGSFNIQKYEPGGHFLKVHSERTTVGTSQRVLVWMTYLNDVDDGGATHFVHQDLDVQPQRGKTIIWPAEWTHAPQG
;
A
#
# COMPACT_ATOMS: atom_id res chain seq x y z
N LYS A 1 -1.94 -1.32 18.83
CA LYS A 1 -3.31 -1.88 18.97
C LYS A 1 -4.01 -1.73 17.64
N ARG A 2 -4.26 -2.85 16.99
CA ARG A 2 -5.00 -2.84 15.73
C ARG A 2 -6.42 -2.35 16.01
N ILE A 3 -6.79 -1.25 15.41
CA ILE A 3 -8.15 -0.75 15.44
C ILE A 3 -8.72 -1.03 14.05
N GLU A 4 -9.71 -1.89 14.00
CA GLU A 4 -10.50 -2.11 12.80
C GLU A 4 -11.14 -0.77 12.41
N SER A 5 -10.90 -0.30 11.19
CA SER A 5 -11.50 0.94 10.74
C SER A 5 -12.93 0.68 10.26
N ASP A 6 -13.83 1.63 10.49
CA ASP A 6 -15.24 1.58 10.08
C ASP A 6 -15.39 1.69 8.56
N ILE A 7 -15.04 0.61 7.84
CA ILE A 7 -15.45 0.48 6.44
C ILE A 7 -16.81 -0.23 6.44
N PRO A 8 -17.89 0.42 6.03
CA PRO A 8 -19.22 -0.18 6.03
C PRO A 8 -19.26 -1.39 5.10
N ILE A 9 -19.57 -2.56 5.66
CA ILE A 9 -19.65 -3.82 4.92
C ILE A 9 -21.08 -3.97 4.39
N LEU A 10 -21.28 -3.78 3.09
CA LEU A 10 -22.55 -4.09 2.41
C LEU A 10 -22.59 -5.51 1.85
N ASN A 11 -21.40 -6.10 1.57
CA ASN A 11 -21.18 -7.49 1.10
C ASN A 11 -19.72 -7.83 1.41
N PRO A 12 -19.28 -9.08 1.32
CA PRO A 12 -17.86 -9.40 1.50
C PRO A 12 -17.02 -8.68 0.42
N HIS A 13 -16.51 -7.49 0.77
CA HIS A 13 -15.68 -6.68 -0.12
C HIS A 13 -14.21 -7.12 -0.10
N PHE A 14 -13.87 -8.10 0.74
CA PHE A 14 -12.52 -8.65 0.88
C PHE A 14 -11.42 -7.63 1.18
N MET A 15 -11.79 -6.49 1.74
CA MET A 15 -10.85 -5.46 2.16
C MET A 15 -10.73 -5.46 3.68
N GLY A 16 -9.51 -5.31 4.19
CA GLY A 16 -9.22 -5.13 5.61
C GLY A 16 -8.56 -3.79 5.87
N SER A 17 -8.77 -3.23 7.06
CA SER A 17 -8.16 -1.96 7.46
C SER A 17 -7.74 -1.99 8.92
N TRP A 18 -6.56 -1.45 9.22
CA TRP A 18 -5.93 -1.40 10.53
C TRP A 18 -5.20 -0.08 10.71
N PHE A 19 -4.82 0.21 11.94
CA PHE A 19 -3.76 1.16 12.22
C PHE A 19 -2.53 0.40 12.69
N ILE A 20 -1.37 0.62 12.03
CA ILE A 20 -0.10 0.05 12.48
C ILE A 20 0.35 0.70 13.78
N GLU A 21 1.02 -0.06 14.63
CA GLU A 21 1.64 0.43 15.86
C GLU A 21 3.08 -0.12 16.00
N PRO A 22 4.00 0.70 16.55
CA PRO A 22 3.80 2.08 17.00
C PRO A 22 3.70 3.06 15.82
N LEU A 23 2.97 4.18 16.00
CA LEU A 23 2.83 5.21 14.95
C LEU A 23 4.15 5.87 14.55
N SER A 24 5.20 5.77 15.40
CA SER A 24 6.55 6.23 15.06
C SER A 24 7.13 5.53 13.82
N LEU A 25 6.64 4.35 13.46
CA LEU A 25 7.03 3.68 12.22
C LEU A 25 6.76 4.55 10.97
N CYS A 26 5.74 5.39 11.01
CA CYS A 26 5.44 6.30 9.91
C CYS A 26 6.52 7.38 9.78
N GLU A 27 6.94 8.00 10.89
CA GLU A 27 8.02 8.98 10.92
C GLU A 27 9.35 8.36 10.49
N ASP A 28 9.63 7.13 10.94
CA ASP A 28 10.84 6.40 10.59
C ASP A 28 10.91 6.13 9.08
N LEU A 29 9.77 5.75 8.45
CA LEU A 29 9.69 5.56 7.00
C LEU A 29 9.79 6.88 6.22
N ILE A 30 9.19 7.96 6.70
CA ILE A 30 9.33 9.29 6.09
C ILE A 30 10.79 9.72 6.15
N SER A 31 11.44 9.58 7.32
CA SER A 31 12.86 9.91 7.48
C SER A 31 13.74 9.06 6.58
N PHE A 32 13.45 7.77 6.47
CA PHE A 32 14.14 6.86 5.56
C PHE A 32 13.99 7.34 4.10
N PHE A 33 12.79 7.68 3.68
CA PHE A 33 12.54 8.21 2.33
C PHE A 33 13.36 9.48 2.07
N GLU A 34 13.30 10.47 2.98
CA GLU A 34 13.99 11.76 2.81
C GLU A 34 15.53 11.63 2.84
N THR A 35 16.08 10.58 3.46
CA THR A 35 17.54 10.34 3.48
C THR A 35 18.06 9.54 2.28
N HIS A 36 17.19 9.00 1.42
CA HIS A 36 17.54 8.18 0.25
C HIS A 36 17.19 8.87 -1.09
N GLN A 37 17.41 10.18 -1.18
CA GLN A 37 17.03 10.99 -2.33
C GLN A 37 17.68 10.52 -3.66
N GLU A 38 18.90 10.02 -3.59
CA GLU A 38 19.64 9.52 -4.75
C GLU A 38 19.01 8.27 -5.40
N ASN A 39 18.15 7.56 -4.66
CA ASN A 39 17.45 6.36 -5.13
C ASN A 39 15.99 6.65 -5.51
N GLN A 40 15.55 7.91 -5.36
CA GLN A 40 14.19 8.32 -5.71
C GLN A 40 14.06 8.54 -7.22
N THR A 41 12.89 8.24 -7.74
CA THR A 41 12.55 8.43 -9.15
C THR A 41 11.17 9.02 -9.29
N GLN A 42 10.90 9.68 -10.44
CA GLN A 42 9.55 10.09 -10.79
C GLN A 42 8.64 8.87 -10.90
N GLY A 43 7.47 8.92 -10.27
CA GLY A 43 6.49 7.83 -10.31
C GLY A 43 6.08 7.47 -11.73
N GLN A 44 5.95 6.17 -12.00
CA GLN A 44 5.58 5.64 -13.31
C GLN A 44 4.34 4.77 -13.22
N THR A 45 3.61 4.69 -14.33
CA THR A 45 2.54 3.72 -14.55
C THR A 45 3.07 2.52 -15.33
N ALA A 46 2.27 1.47 -15.50
CA ALA A 46 2.61 0.34 -16.37
C ALA A 46 2.88 0.76 -17.83
N GLY A 47 2.37 1.92 -18.26
CA GLY A 47 2.62 2.54 -19.57
C GLY A 47 3.86 3.45 -19.61
N GLY A 48 4.63 3.54 -18.53
CA GLY A 48 5.78 4.42 -18.39
C GLY A 48 5.46 5.77 -17.72
N LEU A 49 6.34 6.75 -17.91
CA LEU A 49 6.21 8.08 -17.34
C LEU A 49 5.06 8.86 -18.01
N ASN A 50 4.10 9.28 -17.21
CA ASN A 50 3.01 10.16 -17.63
C ASN A 50 2.51 10.95 -16.40
N LEU A 51 2.93 12.22 -16.30
CA LEU A 51 2.63 13.09 -15.17
C LEU A 51 1.14 13.46 -15.08
N ASP A 52 0.40 13.44 -16.18
CA ASP A 52 -1.06 13.67 -16.16
C ASP A 52 -1.82 12.48 -15.53
N SER A 53 -1.21 11.29 -15.52
CA SER A 53 -1.79 10.09 -14.93
C SER A 53 -1.29 9.83 -13.52
N LYS A 54 0.01 10.05 -13.27
CA LYS A 54 0.65 9.85 -11.97
C LYS A 54 1.74 10.89 -11.76
N ASN A 55 1.58 11.68 -10.70
CA ASN A 55 2.56 12.69 -10.29
C ASN A 55 2.98 12.44 -8.85
N SER A 56 4.03 11.65 -8.67
CA SER A 56 4.61 11.27 -7.38
C SER A 56 6.13 11.15 -7.48
N THR A 57 6.81 11.15 -6.34
CA THR A 57 8.20 10.72 -6.18
C THR A 57 8.21 9.35 -5.51
N ASP A 58 8.80 8.36 -6.14
CA ASP A 58 8.79 6.97 -5.70
C ASP A 58 10.19 6.51 -5.27
N LEU A 59 10.30 5.82 -4.13
CA LEU A 59 11.47 5.09 -3.68
C LEU A 59 11.15 3.59 -3.73
N ALA A 60 11.77 2.88 -4.67
CA ALA A 60 11.56 1.44 -4.83
C ALA A 60 12.34 0.63 -3.81
N ILE A 61 11.66 -0.26 -3.11
CA ILE A 61 12.22 -1.21 -2.14
C ILE A 61 12.15 -2.61 -2.75
N ARG A 62 13.28 -3.28 -2.84
CA ARG A 62 13.35 -4.67 -3.30
C ARG A 62 13.54 -5.61 -2.11
N PRO A 63 13.02 -6.83 -2.13
CA PRO A 63 13.18 -7.78 -1.02
C PRO A 63 14.62 -7.96 -0.56
N ARG A 64 15.59 -7.99 -1.49
CA ARG A 64 17.02 -8.08 -1.17
C ARG A 64 17.57 -6.87 -0.42
N ASP A 65 16.98 -5.69 -0.62
CA ASP A 65 17.45 -4.46 0.02
C ASP A 65 17.16 -4.51 1.53
N LEU A 66 16.16 -5.30 1.94
CA LEU A 66 15.80 -5.51 3.35
C LEU A 66 16.89 -6.22 4.16
N GLU A 67 17.88 -6.84 3.52
CA GLU A 67 19.02 -7.45 4.21
C GLU A 67 20.04 -6.42 4.69
N LEU A 68 20.02 -5.22 4.12
CA LEU A 68 20.97 -4.15 4.42
C LEU A 68 20.61 -3.49 5.77
N PRO A 69 21.63 -3.15 6.61
CA PRO A 69 21.40 -2.57 7.93
C PRO A 69 20.56 -1.30 7.92
N GLU A 70 20.78 -0.41 6.95
CA GLU A 70 20.08 0.88 6.78
C GLU A 70 18.59 0.72 6.51
N TYR A 71 18.14 -0.44 6.01
CA TYR A 71 16.72 -0.75 5.78
C TYR A 71 15.97 -1.21 7.05
N LYS A 72 16.59 -1.07 8.23
CA LYS A 72 15.92 -1.42 9.49
C LYS A 72 14.53 -0.76 9.65
N PRO A 73 14.32 0.55 9.37
CA PRO A 73 12.99 1.16 9.47
C PRO A 73 11.94 0.46 8.60
N VAL A 74 12.33 0.01 7.42
CA VAL A 74 11.45 -0.72 6.51
C VAL A 74 11.13 -2.12 7.06
N ARG A 75 12.11 -2.83 7.63
CA ARG A 75 11.87 -4.14 8.27
C ARG A 75 10.91 -4.03 9.46
N ASP A 76 11.14 -3.05 10.34
CA ASP A 76 10.29 -2.82 11.51
C ASP A 76 8.83 -2.55 11.07
N TYR A 77 8.65 -1.76 10.00
CA TYR A 77 7.34 -1.55 9.38
C TYR A 77 6.75 -2.85 8.81
N MET A 78 7.56 -3.65 8.10
CA MET A 78 7.10 -4.92 7.53
C MET A 78 6.61 -5.89 8.61
N ASP A 79 7.25 -5.92 9.78
CA ASP A 79 6.80 -6.73 10.91
C ASP A 79 5.40 -6.31 11.38
N ALA A 80 5.13 -5.00 11.48
CA ALA A 80 3.79 -4.50 11.81
C ALA A 80 2.76 -4.80 10.72
N LEU A 81 3.14 -4.69 9.44
CA LEU A 81 2.30 -5.05 8.31
C LEU A 81 1.94 -6.56 8.33
N PHE A 82 2.88 -7.42 8.66
CA PHE A 82 2.63 -8.86 8.77
C PHE A 82 1.60 -9.20 9.85
N GLU A 83 1.55 -8.44 10.93
CA GLU A 83 0.49 -8.62 11.93
C GLU A 83 -0.89 -8.27 11.35
N CYS A 84 -0.99 -7.20 10.54
CA CYS A 84 -2.24 -6.89 9.81
C CYS A 84 -2.62 -8.01 8.83
N HIS A 85 -1.63 -8.56 8.12
CA HIS A 85 -1.84 -9.67 7.19
C HIS A 85 -2.32 -10.94 7.91
N LYS A 86 -1.79 -11.25 9.10
CA LYS A 86 -2.29 -12.39 9.90
C LYS A 86 -3.76 -12.24 10.23
N ASP A 87 -4.19 -11.04 10.67
CA ASP A 87 -5.61 -10.78 10.93
C ASP A 87 -6.46 -10.87 9.66
N TYR A 88 -5.94 -10.39 8.54
CA TYR A 88 -6.60 -10.52 7.25
C TYR A 88 -6.87 -12.00 6.91
N LEU A 89 -5.88 -12.89 7.12
CA LEU A 89 -6.03 -14.32 6.90
C LEU A 89 -6.99 -15.00 7.90
N GLU A 90 -7.17 -14.43 9.09
CA GLU A 90 -8.19 -14.91 10.04
C GLU A 90 -9.59 -14.54 9.60
N GLN A 91 -9.78 -13.35 9.01
CA GLN A 91 -11.05 -12.93 8.43
C GLN A 91 -11.40 -13.74 7.16
N TRP A 92 -10.39 -14.09 6.37
CA TRP A 92 -10.54 -14.80 5.09
C TRP A 92 -9.75 -16.12 5.09
N PRO A 93 -10.15 -17.12 5.91
CA PRO A 93 -9.35 -18.34 6.14
C PRO A 93 -9.16 -19.21 4.90
N PHE A 94 -10.01 -19.07 3.87
CA PHE A 94 -9.81 -19.74 2.59
C PHE A 94 -8.44 -19.43 1.97
N LEU A 95 -7.92 -18.21 2.16
CA LEU A 95 -6.60 -17.82 1.66
C LEU A 95 -5.49 -18.71 2.22
N LYS A 96 -5.61 -19.19 3.46
CA LYS A 96 -4.63 -20.11 4.06
C LYS A 96 -4.56 -21.46 3.33
N THR A 97 -5.60 -21.82 2.60
CA THR A 97 -5.65 -23.08 1.84
C THR A 97 -5.00 -23.00 0.46
N ILE A 98 -4.89 -21.77 -0.10
CA ILE A 98 -4.34 -21.54 -1.45
C ILE A 98 -3.00 -20.81 -1.42
N MET A 99 -2.61 -20.26 -0.28
CA MET A 99 -1.37 -19.52 -0.08
C MET A 99 -0.53 -20.22 1.00
N GLU A 100 0.25 -21.23 0.62
CA GLU A 100 1.15 -21.92 1.55
C GLU A 100 2.28 -20.99 2.04
N ARG A 101 2.71 -20.07 1.18
CA ARG A 101 3.78 -19.13 1.44
C ARG A 101 3.44 -17.76 0.86
N VAL A 102 3.66 -16.72 1.65
CA VAL A 102 3.58 -15.33 1.19
C VAL A 102 4.95 -14.89 0.72
N GLU A 103 5.03 -14.44 -0.51
CA GLU A 103 6.21 -13.79 -1.08
C GLU A 103 5.90 -12.33 -1.35
N ILE A 104 6.81 -11.45 -0.95
CA ILE A 104 6.69 -10.02 -1.17
C ILE A 104 7.53 -9.66 -2.40
N GLY A 105 6.90 -9.05 -3.37
CA GLY A 105 7.59 -8.43 -4.49
C GLY A 105 8.18 -7.06 -4.12
N SER A 106 8.79 -6.38 -5.09
CA SER A 106 9.19 -4.99 -4.91
C SER A 106 7.97 -4.11 -4.67
N PHE A 107 8.12 -3.13 -3.79
CA PHE A 107 7.11 -2.13 -3.45
C PHE A 107 7.73 -0.75 -3.36
N ASN A 108 6.91 0.29 -3.23
CA ASN A 108 7.39 1.67 -3.21
C ASN A 108 6.94 2.40 -1.94
N ILE A 109 7.81 3.27 -1.43
CA ILE A 109 7.38 4.42 -0.65
C ILE A 109 7.14 5.54 -1.66
N GLN A 110 5.96 6.18 -1.60
CA GLN A 110 5.53 7.16 -2.58
C GLN A 110 5.19 8.48 -1.88
N LYS A 111 5.74 9.57 -2.39
CA LYS A 111 5.44 10.92 -1.93
C LYS A 111 4.66 11.66 -3.01
N TYR A 112 3.54 12.22 -2.61
CA TYR A 112 2.72 13.12 -3.42
C TYR A 112 2.83 14.52 -2.83
N GLU A 113 3.34 15.47 -3.61
CA GLU A 113 3.31 16.88 -3.24
C GLU A 113 1.88 17.44 -3.39
N PRO A 114 1.55 18.60 -2.80
CA PRO A 114 0.25 19.22 -3.02
C PRO A 114 -0.12 19.30 -4.51
N GLY A 115 -1.27 18.72 -4.89
CA GLY A 115 -1.68 18.55 -6.28
C GLY A 115 -1.10 17.32 -6.99
N GLY A 116 -0.24 16.55 -6.31
CA GLY A 116 0.19 15.23 -6.78
C GLY A 116 -0.97 14.22 -6.77
N HIS A 117 -0.93 13.24 -7.67
CA HIS A 117 -2.07 12.34 -7.89
C HIS A 117 -1.69 11.05 -8.59
N PHE A 118 -2.60 10.09 -8.55
CA PHE A 118 -2.62 8.91 -9.42
C PHE A 118 -4.03 8.73 -9.99
N LEU A 119 -4.41 9.57 -10.94
CA LEU A 119 -5.79 9.68 -11.46
C LEU A 119 -6.26 8.47 -12.28
N LYS A 120 -5.35 7.63 -12.73
CA LYS A 120 -5.74 6.49 -13.55
C LYS A 120 -6.32 5.37 -12.69
N VAL A 121 -7.58 5.01 -12.95
CA VAL A 121 -8.15 3.75 -12.44
C VAL A 121 -7.30 2.59 -12.93
N HIS A 122 -6.81 1.76 -12.04
CA HIS A 122 -5.90 0.67 -12.38
C HIS A 122 -6.17 -0.58 -11.53
N SER A 123 -5.57 -1.67 -11.95
CA SER A 123 -5.50 -2.90 -11.18
C SER A 123 -4.03 -3.25 -10.97
N GLU A 124 -3.72 -3.87 -9.87
CA GLU A 124 -2.35 -4.26 -9.52
C GLU A 124 -1.87 -5.51 -10.27
N ARG A 125 -2.79 -6.21 -10.93
CA ARG A 125 -2.56 -7.46 -11.64
C ARG A 125 -2.93 -7.34 -13.12
N THR A 126 -2.11 -6.62 -13.88
CA THR A 126 -2.40 -6.28 -15.29
C THR A 126 -1.39 -6.82 -16.31
N THR A 127 -0.26 -7.35 -15.85
CA THR A 127 0.81 -7.85 -16.72
C THR A 127 1.22 -9.27 -16.32
N VAL A 128 1.95 -9.97 -17.20
CA VAL A 128 2.53 -11.28 -16.86
C VAL A 128 3.41 -11.18 -15.62
N GLY A 129 4.22 -10.12 -15.49
CA GLY A 129 5.10 -9.92 -14.31
C GLY A 129 4.35 -9.68 -13.00
N THR A 130 3.10 -9.21 -13.06
CA THR A 130 2.25 -8.96 -11.88
C THR A 130 1.16 -10.04 -11.70
N SER A 131 1.10 -11.06 -12.57
CA SER A 131 0.05 -12.10 -12.55
C SER A 131 0.03 -12.94 -11.28
N GLN A 132 1.13 -13.00 -10.54
CA GLN A 132 1.25 -13.71 -9.27
C GLN A 132 0.77 -12.91 -8.06
N ARG A 133 0.47 -11.60 -8.22
CA ARG A 133 -0.04 -10.79 -7.11
C ARG A 133 -1.42 -11.26 -6.71
N VAL A 134 -1.60 -11.63 -5.46
CA VAL A 134 -2.89 -12.04 -4.88
C VAL A 134 -3.49 -10.92 -4.06
N LEU A 135 -2.66 -10.29 -3.23
CA LEU A 135 -3.02 -9.19 -2.34
C LEU A 135 -2.15 -7.96 -2.60
N VAL A 136 -2.70 -6.83 -2.27
CA VAL A 136 -2.01 -5.54 -2.22
C VAL A 136 -2.23 -4.92 -0.86
N TRP A 137 -1.27 -4.13 -0.41
CA TRP A 137 -1.42 -3.28 0.76
C TRP A 137 -0.99 -1.86 0.47
N MET A 138 -1.52 -0.95 1.26
CA MET A 138 -1.09 0.44 1.31
C MET A 138 -1.18 0.93 2.75
N THR A 139 -0.22 1.75 3.16
CA THR A 139 -0.23 2.45 4.46
C THR A 139 -0.03 3.94 4.22
N TYR A 140 -0.93 4.76 4.76
CA TYR A 140 -0.76 6.20 4.79
C TYR A 140 0.22 6.57 5.91
N LEU A 141 1.29 7.30 5.57
CA LEU A 141 2.35 7.66 6.53
C LEU A 141 2.08 8.97 7.26
N ASN A 142 1.16 9.79 6.75
CA ASN A 142 0.74 11.05 7.35
C ASN A 142 -0.78 11.27 7.18
N ASP A 143 -1.31 12.20 7.94
CA ASP A 143 -2.66 12.71 7.76
C ASP A 143 -2.71 13.67 6.58
N VAL A 144 -3.84 13.71 5.88
CA VAL A 144 -4.16 14.71 4.84
C VAL A 144 -5.57 15.20 5.09
N ASP A 145 -5.71 16.50 5.35
CA ASP A 145 -7.00 17.11 5.73
C ASP A 145 -7.90 17.38 4.52
N ASP A 146 -7.32 17.59 3.35
CA ASP A 146 -8.04 17.90 2.12
C ASP A 146 -7.50 17.10 0.93
N GLY A 147 -8.35 16.30 0.31
CA GLY A 147 -7.98 15.42 -0.80
C GLY A 147 -7.23 14.17 -0.37
N GLY A 148 -6.44 13.59 -1.29
CA GLY A 148 -5.56 12.43 -1.08
C GLY A 148 -6.28 11.10 -0.80
N ALA A 149 -7.60 11.05 -0.91
CA ALA A 149 -8.36 9.82 -0.73
C ALA A 149 -8.04 8.81 -1.83
N THR A 150 -8.01 7.53 -1.47
CA THR A 150 -8.00 6.45 -2.45
C THR A 150 -9.42 5.97 -2.68
N HIS A 151 -9.90 6.16 -3.91
CA HIS A 151 -11.24 5.76 -4.33
C HIS A 151 -11.24 4.36 -4.94
N PHE A 152 -12.00 3.43 -4.39
CA PHE A 152 -12.22 2.10 -4.95
C PHE A 152 -13.50 2.10 -5.79
N VAL A 153 -13.35 2.12 -7.10
CA VAL A 153 -14.41 2.41 -8.08
C VAL A 153 -15.62 1.47 -7.99
N HIS A 154 -15.37 0.17 -7.81
CA HIS A 154 -16.44 -0.84 -7.78
C HIS A 154 -17.13 -0.97 -6.42
N GLN A 155 -16.49 -0.50 -5.37
CA GLN A 155 -17.03 -0.47 -4.00
C GLN A 155 -17.70 0.86 -3.67
N ASP A 156 -17.53 1.88 -4.53
CA ASP A 156 -17.94 3.26 -4.27
C ASP A 156 -17.43 3.72 -2.89
N LEU A 157 -16.14 3.48 -2.64
CA LEU A 157 -15.52 3.66 -1.33
C LEU A 157 -14.33 4.59 -1.42
N ASP A 158 -14.36 5.67 -0.64
CA ASP A 158 -13.24 6.56 -0.40
C ASP A 158 -12.54 6.20 0.91
N VAL A 159 -11.24 5.91 0.82
CA VAL A 159 -10.40 5.71 2.00
C VAL A 159 -9.57 6.97 2.22
N GLN A 160 -9.89 7.70 3.28
CA GLN A 160 -9.19 8.92 3.65
C GLN A 160 -7.82 8.60 4.26
N PRO A 161 -6.77 9.37 3.90
CA PRO A 161 -5.44 9.23 4.47
C PRO A 161 -5.44 9.63 5.95
N GLN A 162 -5.04 8.67 6.77
CA GLN A 162 -4.80 8.87 8.19
C GLN A 162 -3.49 8.16 8.54
N ARG A 163 -2.64 8.84 9.30
CA ARG A 163 -1.34 8.30 9.68
C ARG A 163 -1.46 6.91 10.30
N GLY A 164 -0.73 5.95 9.76
CA GLY A 164 -0.72 4.55 10.18
C GLY A 164 -1.87 3.71 9.66
N LYS A 165 -2.89 4.31 9.00
CA LYS A 165 -3.97 3.52 8.39
C LYS A 165 -3.40 2.65 7.28
N THR A 166 -3.56 1.35 7.46
CA THR A 166 -3.13 0.31 6.53
C THR A 166 -4.35 -0.40 5.99
N ILE A 167 -4.41 -0.59 4.68
CA ILE A 167 -5.44 -1.37 4.01
C ILE A 167 -4.81 -2.53 3.25
N ILE A 168 -5.51 -3.68 3.22
CA ILE A 168 -5.15 -4.86 2.44
C ILE A 168 -6.37 -5.25 1.61
N TRP A 169 -6.16 -5.53 0.31
CA TRP A 169 -7.23 -5.90 -0.61
C TRP A 169 -6.74 -6.86 -1.71
N PRO A 170 -7.66 -7.57 -2.40
CA PRO A 170 -7.32 -8.39 -3.56
C PRO A 170 -6.71 -7.56 -4.71
N ALA A 171 -5.68 -8.08 -5.37
CA ALA A 171 -4.98 -7.40 -6.46
C ALA A 171 -5.76 -7.35 -7.79
N GLU A 172 -6.98 -7.89 -7.82
CA GLU A 172 -7.80 -8.03 -9.01
C GLU A 172 -8.46 -6.72 -9.46
N TRP A 173 -8.87 -6.66 -10.71
CA TRP A 173 -9.59 -5.52 -11.30
C TRP A 173 -10.87 -5.15 -10.56
N THR A 174 -11.47 -6.09 -9.83
CA THR A 174 -12.65 -5.87 -8.99
C THR A 174 -12.41 -4.90 -7.83
N HIS A 175 -11.15 -4.60 -7.52
CA HIS A 175 -10.73 -3.68 -6.47
C HIS A 175 -9.84 -2.59 -7.06
N ALA A 176 -10.27 -2.02 -8.19
CA ALA A 176 -9.49 -1.01 -8.90
C ALA A 176 -9.47 0.32 -8.14
N PRO A 177 -8.31 0.78 -7.64
CA PRO A 177 -8.16 2.06 -6.97
C PRO A 177 -7.87 3.19 -7.96
N GLN A 178 -8.12 4.42 -7.47
CA GLN A 178 -7.76 5.70 -8.06
C GLN A 178 -7.44 6.67 -6.93
N GLY A 179 -6.46 7.58 -7.08
CA GLY A 179 -6.09 8.55 -6.04
C GLY A 179 -5.41 9.81 -6.58
#